data_222273bbe9dcd517a1f930dd58251e7f
#
_entry.id   222273bbe9dcd517a1f930dd58251e7f
#
_cell.length_a   1.000
_cell.length_b   1.000
_cell.length_c   1.000
_cell.angle_alpha   90.00
_cell.angle_beta   90.00
_cell.angle_gamma   90.00
#
_symmetry.space_group_name_H-M   'P 1'
#
loop_
_entity.id
_entity.type
_entity.pdbx_description
1 polymer ?
#
loop_
_entity_poly.entity_id
_entity_poly.type
_entity_poly.pdbx_seq_one_letter_code
_entity_poly.pdbx_strand_id
1 'polypeptide(L)'
;MPAHKRQKLDTASSGTTSEITKPKPKHLILNAFDMMCPSLQNPGLWQHPKDKSRDYNTIEYWTNLAQLLERGKFNSLFIADVLGGYDVYKGPRNLDAVARSGAQWPVNDPHAIIPAMAAVTKNLSFVVTSSTISEAPYHFARRLATLDHLTKGRVGWNIVCSYLDSAARNLLNGADLTPHAERYDRAQEFLEVVYQLFLSSWADDAVELKNGIFTNPNKVREINYEGKYYTVPGPSITEPSPQRMPLILQAGSSKRGIEYAAKNAEVVFAHGYTPLGLKNVIDKLRTAVKEAGRDPEDVKIVQIVNIIVAPTHEEAVAKYNDYRQYADREGTQALFGGWTGIDLSKYEWNEELEKVDSNASKSSTELWTTPLPGDPPNLRKTRALIAERLELGPAILIVGDPEEVADELIRWHEISGVDGFNFIYSITPGSFEDLVEYVIPVLQERGYAQKEYPKEGLTFRENVFGVGNTFLKPNHPAYGLRWRAGETKEEFEERLKEVLENNFDK
;
A
#
# COMPACT_ATOMS: atom_id res chain seq x y z
N MET A 1 10.81 -28.66 -6.66
CA MET A 1 10.25 -29.17 -5.39
C MET A 1 9.49 -30.47 -5.67
N PRO A 2 9.59 -31.53 -4.87
CA PRO A 2 8.85 -32.78 -5.14
C PRO A 2 7.38 -32.63 -4.71
N ALA A 3 6.49 -33.16 -5.55
CA ALA A 3 5.06 -33.17 -5.34
C ALA A 3 4.68 -34.07 -4.15
N HIS A 4 3.95 -33.53 -3.18
CA HIS A 4 3.38 -34.31 -2.09
C HIS A 4 2.09 -34.98 -2.54
N LYS A 5 2.10 -36.32 -2.58
CA LYS A 5 0.90 -37.16 -2.73
C LYS A 5 -0.01 -36.99 -1.52
N ARG A 6 -1.26 -36.60 -1.77
CA ARG A 6 -2.35 -36.64 -0.77
C ARG A 6 -2.77 -38.09 -0.48
N GLN A 7 -2.80 -38.50 0.79
CA GLN A 7 -3.56 -39.65 1.27
C GLN A 7 -5.02 -39.23 1.51
N LYS A 8 -5.94 -39.92 0.85
CA LYS A 8 -7.37 -39.83 1.14
C LYS A 8 -7.66 -40.62 2.42
N LEU A 9 -8.25 -39.97 3.40
CA LEU A 9 -8.90 -40.64 4.54
C LEU A 9 -10.41 -40.66 4.27
N ASP A 10 -10.94 -41.83 3.91
CA ASP A 10 -12.37 -42.07 3.91
C ASP A 10 -12.84 -42.36 5.34
N THR A 11 -13.75 -41.50 5.85
CA THR A 11 -14.59 -41.87 6.98
C THR A 11 -16.02 -41.47 6.67
N ALA A 12 -16.83 -42.49 6.32
CA ALA A 12 -18.27 -42.37 6.27
C ALA A 12 -18.86 -42.34 7.68
N SER A 13 -19.63 -41.31 8.00
CA SER A 13 -20.55 -41.31 9.14
C SER A 13 -21.79 -40.50 8.75
N SER A 14 -22.91 -41.23 8.60
CA SER A 14 -24.23 -40.66 8.39
C SER A 14 -24.76 -40.06 9.71
N GLY A 15 -24.85 -38.76 9.76
CA GLY A 15 -25.54 -38.03 10.80
C GLY A 15 -26.25 -36.83 10.19
N THR A 16 -27.58 -36.76 10.36
CA THR A 16 -28.44 -35.64 9.98
C THR A 16 -27.94 -34.36 10.70
N THR A 17 -27.17 -33.55 10.01
CA THR A 17 -26.76 -32.26 10.48
C THR A 17 -27.67 -31.18 9.89
N SER A 18 -28.36 -30.44 10.78
CA SER A 18 -28.92 -29.13 10.45
C SER A 18 -27.86 -28.32 9.71
N GLU A 19 -28.19 -27.83 8.54
CA GLU A 19 -27.33 -26.87 7.79
C GLU A 19 -27.14 -25.64 8.69
N ILE A 20 -26.02 -25.61 9.40
CA ILE A 20 -25.47 -24.37 9.94
C ILE A 20 -25.05 -23.60 8.68
N THR A 21 -25.88 -22.65 8.24
CA THR A 21 -25.53 -21.72 7.18
C THR A 21 -24.24 -21.03 7.62
N LYS A 22 -23.10 -21.43 7.01
CA LYS A 22 -21.85 -20.68 7.19
C LYS A 22 -22.13 -19.21 6.87
N PRO A 23 -21.67 -18.25 7.69
CA PRO A 23 -21.80 -16.85 7.35
C PRO A 23 -21.24 -16.64 5.95
N LYS A 24 -21.91 -15.80 5.14
CA LYS A 24 -21.43 -15.48 3.79
C LYS A 24 -19.97 -14.99 3.91
N PRO A 25 -19.07 -15.50 3.09
CA PRO A 25 -17.69 -15.03 3.09
C PRO A 25 -17.68 -13.52 2.87
N LYS A 26 -16.78 -12.83 3.56
CA LYS A 26 -16.54 -11.41 3.36
C LYS A 26 -15.71 -11.25 2.08
N HIS A 27 -16.10 -10.33 1.20
CA HIS A 27 -15.31 -10.06 0.00
C HIS A 27 -13.90 -9.60 0.39
N LEU A 28 -12.90 -10.19 -0.26
CA LEU A 28 -11.52 -9.78 -0.15
C LEU A 28 -11.32 -8.40 -0.80
N ILE A 29 -10.49 -7.57 -0.20
CA ILE A 29 -10.01 -6.34 -0.83
C ILE A 29 -8.97 -6.73 -1.88
N LEU A 30 -9.21 -6.34 -3.13
CA LEU A 30 -8.34 -6.62 -4.26
C LEU A 30 -7.67 -5.33 -4.71
N ASN A 31 -6.38 -5.17 -4.43
CA ASN A 31 -5.59 -4.05 -4.89
C ASN A 31 -4.57 -4.53 -5.92
N ALA A 32 -4.41 -3.82 -7.02
CA ALA A 32 -3.26 -3.98 -7.90
C ALA A 32 -2.15 -3.05 -7.42
N PHE A 33 -0.90 -3.47 -7.60
CA PHE A 33 0.26 -2.70 -7.18
C PHE A 33 1.22 -2.50 -8.34
N ASP A 34 1.47 -1.25 -8.68
CA ASP A 34 2.41 -0.86 -9.72
C ASP A 34 3.26 0.34 -9.27
N MET A 35 4.18 0.78 -10.11
CA MET A 35 5.04 1.94 -9.90
C MET A 35 5.40 2.55 -11.24
N MET A 36 5.51 3.87 -11.32
CA MET A 36 5.86 4.56 -12.58
C MET A 36 7.35 4.39 -12.94
N CYS A 37 7.76 3.14 -13.17
CA CYS A 37 9.15 2.74 -13.49
C CYS A 37 9.17 1.47 -14.34
N PRO A 38 10.33 1.12 -14.96
CA PRO A 38 10.44 -0.07 -15.81
C PRO A 38 10.29 -1.41 -15.08
N SER A 39 10.53 -1.45 -13.77
CA SER A 39 10.41 -2.68 -12.97
C SER A 39 10.00 -2.33 -11.56
N LEU A 40 8.83 -2.82 -11.12
CA LEU A 40 8.34 -2.60 -9.76
C LEU A 40 9.28 -3.20 -8.70
N GLN A 41 9.42 -4.53 -8.66
CA GLN A 41 10.26 -5.26 -7.69
C GLN A 41 10.97 -6.47 -8.31
N ASN A 42 10.93 -6.58 -9.62
CA ASN A 42 11.36 -7.71 -10.44
C ASN A 42 12.31 -7.25 -11.57
N PRO A 43 13.51 -6.74 -11.22
CA PRO A 43 14.46 -6.19 -12.20
C PRO A 43 14.76 -7.16 -13.34
N GLY A 44 14.84 -6.63 -14.55
CA GLY A 44 15.16 -7.40 -15.75
C GLY A 44 13.95 -7.94 -16.51
N LEU A 45 12.79 -8.13 -15.87
CA LEU A 45 11.59 -8.68 -16.52
C LEU A 45 11.01 -7.77 -17.62
N TRP A 46 11.35 -6.48 -17.59
CA TRP A 46 11.04 -5.54 -18.69
C TRP A 46 11.60 -5.98 -20.05
N GLN A 47 12.55 -6.92 -20.08
CA GLN A 47 13.11 -7.51 -21.30
C GLN A 47 12.20 -8.60 -21.89
N HIS A 48 11.27 -9.15 -21.13
CA HIS A 48 10.34 -10.15 -21.62
C HIS A 48 9.49 -9.59 -22.77
N PRO A 49 9.33 -10.30 -23.92
CA PRO A 49 8.70 -9.75 -25.12
C PRO A 49 7.23 -9.34 -24.93
N LYS A 50 6.53 -9.91 -23.95
CA LYS A 50 5.14 -9.56 -23.63
C LYS A 50 5.00 -8.47 -22.55
N ASP A 51 6.11 -8.06 -21.92
CA ASP A 51 6.07 -7.02 -20.90
C ASP A 51 5.91 -5.63 -21.51
N LYS A 52 5.10 -4.78 -20.88
CA LYS A 52 4.83 -3.40 -21.28
C LYS A 52 5.25 -2.38 -20.21
N SER A 53 5.96 -2.79 -19.19
CA SER A 53 6.42 -1.86 -18.14
C SER A 53 7.29 -0.72 -18.69
N ARG A 54 7.93 -0.92 -19.85
CA ARG A 54 8.69 0.13 -20.56
C ARG A 54 7.85 1.32 -20.98
N ASP A 55 6.53 1.13 -21.11
CA ASP A 55 5.57 2.18 -21.49
C ASP A 55 5.06 2.96 -20.26
N TYR A 56 5.68 2.78 -19.08
CA TYR A 56 5.31 3.40 -17.81
C TYR A 56 5.19 4.94 -17.85
N ASN A 57 5.81 5.57 -18.83
CA ASN A 57 5.80 7.03 -19.05
C ASN A 57 4.77 7.49 -20.10
N THR A 58 3.81 6.63 -20.46
CA THR A 58 2.72 6.96 -21.39
C THR A 58 1.37 6.96 -20.66
N ILE A 59 0.45 7.83 -21.10
CA ILE A 59 -0.92 7.89 -20.55
C ILE A 59 -1.67 6.59 -20.87
N GLU A 60 -1.49 6.06 -22.05
CA GLU A 60 -2.16 4.89 -22.58
C GLU A 60 -1.91 3.65 -21.72
N TYR A 61 -0.67 3.43 -21.27
CA TYR A 61 -0.35 2.33 -20.37
C TYR A 61 -1.24 2.36 -19.12
N TRP A 62 -1.29 3.51 -18.43
CA TRP A 62 -2.01 3.67 -17.17
C TRP A 62 -3.52 3.64 -17.33
N THR A 63 -4.05 4.29 -18.37
CA THR A 63 -5.50 4.30 -18.63
C THR A 63 -6.02 2.92 -19.02
N ASN A 64 -5.27 2.17 -19.83
CA ASN A 64 -5.62 0.78 -20.18
C ASN A 64 -5.55 -0.14 -18.97
N LEU A 65 -4.52 -0.01 -18.12
CA LEU A 65 -4.40 -0.76 -16.88
C LEU A 65 -5.57 -0.46 -15.93
N ALA A 66 -5.91 0.81 -15.73
CA ALA A 66 -7.03 1.20 -14.88
C ALA A 66 -8.37 0.61 -15.36
N GLN A 67 -8.63 0.65 -16.67
CA GLN A 67 -9.82 0.04 -17.25
C GLN A 67 -9.85 -1.49 -17.12
N LEU A 68 -8.70 -2.16 -17.26
CA LEU A 68 -8.56 -3.60 -17.04
C LEU A 68 -8.93 -3.96 -15.60
N LEU A 69 -8.35 -3.25 -14.62
CA LEU A 69 -8.59 -3.50 -13.19
C LEU A 69 -10.05 -3.22 -12.80
N GLU A 70 -10.65 -2.16 -13.35
CA GLU A 70 -12.08 -1.87 -13.11
C GLU A 70 -12.99 -2.97 -13.68
N ARG A 71 -12.68 -3.53 -14.87
CA ARG A 71 -13.39 -4.70 -15.41
C ARG A 71 -13.28 -5.90 -14.49
N GLY A 72 -12.10 -6.13 -13.90
CA GLY A 72 -11.85 -7.17 -12.89
C GLY A 72 -12.43 -6.88 -11.51
N LYS A 73 -13.14 -5.75 -11.32
CA LYS A 73 -13.77 -5.35 -10.06
C LYS A 73 -12.77 -5.19 -8.90
N PHE A 74 -11.55 -4.78 -9.20
CA PHE A 74 -10.57 -4.39 -8.18
C PHE A 74 -11.07 -3.19 -7.36
N ASN A 75 -10.69 -3.14 -6.08
CA ASN A 75 -10.98 -2.00 -5.22
C ASN A 75 -10.09 -0.80 -5.56
N SER A 76 -8.79 -1.05 -5.79
CA SER A 76 -7.87 0.05 -6.11
C SER A 76 -6.65 -0.39 -6.93
N LEU A 77 -5.99 0.61 -7.53
CA LEU A 77 -4.62 0.55 -8.01
C LEU A 77 -3.74 1.35 -7.05
N PHE A 78 -2.79 0.68 -6.41
CA PHE A 78 -1.77 1.28 -5.57
C PHE A 78 -0.53 1.58 -6.41
N ILE A 79 -0.09 2.84 -6.40
CA ILE A 79 1.10 3.28 -7.11
C ILE A 79 2.13 3.73 -6.08
N ALA A 80 3.20 2.93 -5.94
CA ALA A 80 4.31 3.28 -5.07
C ALA A 80 5.16 4.40 -5.68
N ASP A 81 5.92 5.05 -4.82
CA ASP A 81 6.90 6.05 -5.20
C ASP A 81 8.14 5.98 -4.31
N VAL A 82 9.29 6.25 -4.92
CA VAL A 82 10.57 6.47 -4.25
C VAL A 82 11.24 7.71 -4.84
N LEU A 83 11.79 8.55 -3.98
CA LEU A 83 12.31 9.87 -4.36
C LEU A 83 13.83 9.88 -4.54
N GLY A 84 14.43 8.70 -4.65
CA GLY A 84 15.87 8.52 -4.87
C GLY A 84 16.21 7.13 -5.41
N GLY A 85 17.33 7.00 -6.09
CA GLY A 85 17.81 5.71 -6.58
C GLY A 85 18.43 4.86 -5.47
N TYR A 86 18.42 3.55 -5.65
CA TYR A 86 19.01 2.56 -4.75
C TYR A 86 20.52 2.51 -4.97
N ASP A 87 21.26 3.31 -4.23
CA ASP A 87 22.66 3.66 -4.47
C ASP A 87 23.66 3.04 -3.48
N VAL A 88 23.32 1.86 -2.93
CA VAL A 88 24.14 1.16 -1.91
C VAL A 88 25.02 0.06 -2.51
N TYR A 89 24.51 -0.71 -3.48
CA TYR A 89 25.17 -1.88 -4.02
C TYR A 89 26.44 -1.52 -4.80
N LYS A 90 27.55 -2.23 -4.51
CA LYS A 90 28.90 -1.96 -5.06
C LYS A 90 29.46 -0.58 -4.68
N GLY A 91 29.15 -0.14 -3.48
CA GLY A 91 29.66 1.09 -2.89
C GLY A 91 28.65 2.23 -2.88
N PRO A 92 28.91 3.24 -2.05
CA PRO A 92 27.97 4.34 -1.84
C PRO A 92 27.81 5.22 -3.09
N ARG A 93 26.58 5.67 -3.33
CA ARG A 93 26.19 6.51 -4.48
C ARG A 93 26.39 5.83 -5.85
N ASN A 94 26.40 4.51 -5.88
CA ASN A 94 26.53 3.75 -7.13
C ASN A 94 25.14 3.37 -7.65
N LEU A 95 24.78 3.88 -8.82
CA LEU A 95 23.52 3.62 -9.52
C LEU A 95 23.66 2.65 -10.69
N ASP A 96 24.84 2.13 -10.98
CA ASP A 96 25.09 1.34 -12.20
C ASP A 96 24.16 0.12 -12.30
N ALA A 97 23.99 -0.61 -11.20
CA ALA A 97 23.17 -1.82 -11.19
C ALA A 97 21.68 -1.50 -11.40
N VAL A 98 21.14 -0.47 -10.75
CA VAL A 98 19.73 -0.09 -10.90
C VAL A 98 19.44 0.52 -12.26
N ALA A 99 20.36 1.34 -12.78
CA ALA A 99 20.22 1.94 -14.10
C ALA A 99 20.24 0.88 -15.22
N ARG A 100 21.17 -0.10 -15.13
CA ARG A 100 21.27 -1.19 -16.10
C ARG A 100 20.07 -2.14 -16.06
N SER A 101 19.58 -2.47 -14.89
CA SER A 101 18.52 -3.47 -14.71
C SER A 101 17.11 -2.91 -14.75
N GLY A 102 16.96 -1.59 -14.73
CA GLY A 102 15.63 -0.94 -14.60
C GLY A 102 15.02 -1.05 -13.21
N ALA A 103 15.81 -1.36 -12.18
CA ALA A 103 15.35 -1.63 -10.82
C ALA A 103 14.82 -0.37 -10.12
N GLN A 104 13.53 -0.07 -10.28
CA GLN A 104 12.86 1.16 -9.84
C GLN A 104 13.63 2.42 -10.27
N TRP A 105 14.19 2.38 -11.49
CA TRP A 105 14.95 3.47 -12.08
C TRP A 105 14.91 3.40 -13.62
N PRO A 106 14.55 4.50 -14.31
CA PRO A 106 14.05 5.77 -13.77
C PRO A 106 12.64 5.64 -13.17
N VAL A 107 12.18 6.66 -12.43
CA VAL A 107 10.86 6.71 -11.81
C VAL A 107 10.23 8.09 -12.00
N ASN A 108 8.93 8.13 -12.30
CA ASN A 108 8.13 9.34 -12.50
C ASN A 108 7.16 9.57 -11.32
N ASP A 109 6.68 10.82 -11.19
CA ASP A 109 5.72 11.23 -10.15
C ASP A 109 4.33 10.63 -10.41
N PRO A 110 3.82 9.74 -9.54
CA PRO A 110 2.54 9.07 -9.73
C PRO A 110 1.32 9.99 -9.57
N HIS A 111 1.46 11.14 -8.94
CA HIS A 111 0.33 12.08 -8.79
C HIS A 111 -0.16 12.59 -10.14
N ALA A 112 0.74 12.73 -11.10
CA ALA A 112 0.44 13.29 -12.42
C ALA A 112 -0.50 12.43 -13.26
N ILE A 113 -0.51 11.10 -13.07
CA ILE A 113 -1.28 10.16 -13.90
C ILE A 113 -2.68 9.85 -13.34
N ILE A 114 -2.91 10.07 -12.05
CA ILE A 114 -4.17 9.74 -11.38
C ILE A 114 -5.39 10.38 -12.08
N PRO A 115 -5.39 11.67 -12.44
CA PRO A 115 -6.54 12.29 -13.12
C PRO A 115 -6.88 11.63 -14.44
N ALA A 116 -5.88 11.21 -15.23
CA ALA A 116 -6.10 10.53 -16.51
C ALA A 116 -6.79 9.17 -16.33
N MET A 117 -6.34 8.38 -15.35
CA MET A 117 -6.98 7.10 -15.02
C MET A 117 -8.40 7.29 -14.46
N ALA A 118 -8.60 8.30 -13.63
CA ALA A 118 -9.91 8.63 -13.06
C ALA A 118 -10.92 9.07 -14.13
N ALA A 119 -10.46 9.69 -15.21
CA ALA A 119 -11.31 10.12 -16.31
C ALA A 119 -11.90 8.97 -17.13
N VAL A 120 -11.24 7.80 -17.15
CA VAL A 120 -11.65 6.62 -17.92
C VAL A 120 -12.27 5.51 -17.06
N THR A 121 -12.42 5.74 -15.74
CA THR A 121 -12.98 4.79 -14.78
C THR A 121 -14.06 5.46 -13.93
N LYS A 122 -14.91 4.66 -13.29
CA LYS A 122 -16.02 5.14 -12.48
C LYS A 122 -15.92 4.74 -11.00
N ASN A 123 -15.34 3.58 -10.71
CA ASN A 123 -15.34 2.97 -9.38
C ASN A 123 -13.95 2.60 -8.87
N LEU A 124 -13.00 2.30 -9.76
CA LEU A 124 -11.62 2.00 -9.36
C LEU A 124 -11.04 3.17 -8.57
N SER A 125 -10.49 2.88 -7.41
CA SER A 125 -9.82 3.87 -6.58
C SER A 125 -8.31 3.86 -6.81
N PHE A 126 -7.61 4.92 -6.40
CA PHE A 126 -6.19 5.12 -6.65
C PHE A 126 -5.47 5.42 -5.35
N VAL A 127 -4.46 4.64 -5.01
CA VAL A 127 -3.59 4.91 -3.87
C VAL A 127 -2.29 5.51 -4.40
N VAL A 128 -1.90 6.65 -3.88
CA VAL A 128 -0.63 7.29 -4.23
C VAL A 128 0.29 7.34 -3.01
N THR A 129 1.54 6.94 -3.21
CA THR A 129 2.58 7.12 -2.19
C THR A 129 3.04 8.58 -2.17
N SER A 130 3.08 9.17 -0.98
CA SER A 130 3.74 10.45 -0.75
C SER A 130 4.50 10.44 0.57
N SER A 131 5.76 10.85 0.49
CA SER A 131 6.63 10.95 1.65
C SER A 131 6.42 12.27 2.40
N THR A 132 6.41 12.19 3.73
CA THR A 132 6.30 13.37 4.60
C THR A 132 7.53 14.29 4.58
N ILE A 133 8.59 13.90 3.86
CA ILE A 133 9.78 14.74 3.65
C ILE A 133 9.82 15.37 2.25
N SER A 134 8.88 15.04 1.36
CA SER A 134 8.94 15.46 -0.04
C SER A 134 8.58 16.91 -0.25
N GLU A 135 7.68 17.46 0.57
CA GLU A 135 7.16 18.81 0.42
C GLU A 135 6.55 19.34 1.73
N ALA A 136 6.25 20.64 1.76
CA ALA A 136 5.57 21.26 2.91
C ALA A 136 4.12 20.72 3.03
N PRO A 137 3.60 20.52 4.25
CA PRO A 137 2.26 19.97 4.47
C PRO A 137 1.14 20.79 3.83
N TYR A 138 1.28 22.12 3.75
CA TYR A 138 0.33 22.98 3.06
C TYR A 138 0.24 22.71 1.55
N HIS A 139 1.38 22.56 0.88
CA HIS A 139 1.42 22.25 -0.55
C HIS A 139 0.89 20.84 -0.83
N PHE A 140 1.28 19.88 -0.01
CA PHE A 140 0.77 18.52 -0.07
C PHE A 140 -0.76 18.47 0.08
N ALA A 141 -1.31 19.13 1.11
CA ALA A 141 -2.76 19.18 1.35
C ALA A 141 -3.51 19.74 0.13
N ARG A 142 -3.02 20.85 -0.45
CA ARG A 142 -3.61 21.42 -1.67
C ARG A 142 -3.61 20.42 -2.82
N ARG A 143 -2.50 19.73 -3.08
CA ARG A 143 -2.39 18.76 -4.17
C ARG A 143 -3.32 17.58 -3.96
N LEU A 144 -3.34 17.01 -2.77
CA LEU A 144 -4.16 15.84 -2.46
C LEU A 144 -5.66 16.16 -2.47
N ALA A 145 -6.08 17.33 -1.97
CA ALA A 145 -7.48 17.78 -2.08
C ALA A 145 -7.90 17.96 -3.55
N THR A 146 -7.01 18.50 -4.39
CA THR A 146 -7.27 18.63 -5.83
C THR A 146 -7.48 17.25 -6.46
N LEU A 147 -6.65 16.26 -6.13
CA LEU A 147 -6.83 14.89 -6.62
C LEU A 147 -8.14 14.28 -6.13
N ASP A 148 -8.52 14.52 -4.87
CA ASP A 148 -9.78 14.03 -4.33
C ASP A 148 -11.00 14.60 -5.07
N HIS A 149 -10.97 15.88 -5.43
CA HIS A 149 -12.00 16.49 -6.28
C HIS A 149 -12.04 15.86 -7.69
N LEU A 150 -10.89 15.80 -8.37
CA LEU A 150 -10.79 15.30 -9.75
C LEU A 150 -11.17 13.81 -9.85
N THR A 151 -10.90 13.04 -8.82
CA THR A 151 -11.26 11.60 -8.75
C THR A 151 -12.65 11.35 -8.19
N LYS A 152 -13.37 12.40 -7.76
CA LYS A 152 -14.68 12.28 -7.10
C LYS A 152 -14.62 11.41 -5.84
N GLY A 153 -13.59 11.60 -5.03
CA GLY A 153 -13.42 10.87 -3.77
C GLY A 153 -12.77 9.50 -3.90
N ARG A 154 -12.06 9.20 -5.01
CA ARG A 154 -11.45 7.88 -5.24
C ARG A 154 -9.94 7.85 -5.05
N VAL A 155 -9.35 8.81 -4.34
CA VAL A 155 -7.92 8.83 -4.03
C VAL A 155 -7.67 8.48 -2.57
N GLY A 156 -6.57 7.77 -2.31
CA GLY A 156 -6.02 7.48 -0.99
C GLY A 156 -4.53 7.80 -0.92
N TRP A 157 -4.04 8.05 0.27
CA TRP A 157 -2.66 8.39 0.56
C TRP A 157 -1.94 7.28 1.32
N ASN A 158 -0.95 6.66 0.67
CA ASN A 158 0.01 5.81 1.34
C ASN A 158 1.12 6.68 1.94
N ILE A 159 1.11 6.79 3.27
CA ILE A 159 2.06 7.62 4.02
C ILE A 159 3.37 6.86 4.17
N VAL A 160 4.49 7.49 3.80
CA VAL A 160 5.84 7.00 4.05
C VAL A 160 6.71 8.08 4.70
N CYS A 161 7.57 7.65 5.64
CA CYS A 161 8.51 8.54 6.32
C CYS A 161 9.89 8.58 5.64
N SER A 162 10.01 7.99 4.44
CA SER A 162 11.24 7.73 3.69
C SER A 162 12.21 6.77 4.40
N TYR A 163 13.13 6.18 3.64
CA TYR A 163 14.17 5.29 4.13
C TYR A 163 15.46 5.36 3.32
N LEU A 164 15.46 6.16 2.24
CA LEU A 164 16.58 6.30 1.31
C LEU A 164 17.40 7.56 1.60
N ASP A 165 18.68 7.39 1.84
CA ASP A 165 19.61 8.51 1.95
C ASP A 165 19.74 9.30 0.65
N SER A 166 19.65 8.64 -0.51
CA SER A 166 19.64 9.29 -1.83
C SER A 166 18.48 10.28 -1.97
N ALA A 167 17.29 9.95 -1.47
CA ALA A 167 16.15 10.84 -1.44
C ALA A 167 16.37 12.01 -0.46
N ALA A 168 16.84 11.71 0.76
CA ALA A 168 17.09 12.74 1.77
C ALA A 168 18.10 13.77 1.29
N ARG A 169 19.21 13.35 0.70
CA ARG A 169 20.23 14.30 0.17
C ARG A 169 19.63 15.28 -0.85
N ASN A 170 18.72 14.82 -1.71
CA ASN A 170 18.08 15.69 -2.70
C ASN A 170 17.00 16.60 -2.11
N LEU A 171 16.27 16.14 -1.10
CA LEU A 171 15.12 16.85 -0.55
C LEU A 171 15.47 17.71 0.69
N LEU A 172 16.55 17.38 1.39
CA LEU A 172 16.97 18.04 2.64
C LEU A 172 18.31 18.80 2.48
N ASN A 173 18.51 19.46 1.34
CA ASN A 173 19.68 20.33 1.08
C ASN A 173 21.04 19.61 1.29
N GLY A 174 21.14 18.36 0.87
CA GLY A 174 22.37 17.57 0.98
C GLY A 174 22.55 16.85 2.31
N ALA A 175 21.64 17.00 3.25
CA ALA A 175 21.69 16.30 4.53
C ALA A 175 21.32 14.81 4.38
N ASP A 176 21.90 14.00 5.25
CA ASP A 176 21.54 12.59 5.37
C ASP A 176 20.13 12.43 5.99
N LEU A 177 19.60 11.22 5.85
CA LEU A 177 18.29 10.90 6.39
C LEU A 177 18.30 10.99 7.93
N THR A 178 17.34 11.71 8.49
CA THR A 178 17.18 11.83 9.94
C THR A 178 16.98 10.48 10.63
N PRO A 179 17.33 10.35 11.93
CA PRO A 179 17.15 9.11 12.68
C PRO A 179 15.72 8.58 12.60
N HIS A 180 15.57 7.25 12.59
CA HIS A 180 14.30 6.56 12.40
C HIS A 180 13.17 7.06 13.33
N ALA A 181 13.43 7.24 14.62
CA ALA A 181 12.42 7.72 15.57
C ALA A 181 11.95 9.15 15.24
N GLU A 182 12.88 10.04 14.96
CA GLU A 182 12.59 11.44 14.64
C GLU A 182 11.78 11.58 13.33
N ARG A 183 12.00 10.70 12.37
CA ARG A 183 11.20 10.67 11.13
C ARG A 183 9.71 10.45 11.42
N TYR A 184 9.38 9.54 12.35
CA TYR A 184 8.00 9.31 12.73
C TYR A 184 7.41 10.45 13.54
N ASP A 185 8.19 11.10 14.40
CA ASP A 185 7.73 12.27 15.15
C ASP A 185 7.40 13.43 14.20
N ARG A 186 8.29 13.69 13.23
CA ARG A 186 8.06 14.67 12.17
C ARG A 186 6.87 14.30 11.26
N ALA A 187 6.71 13.02 10.93
CA ALA A 187 5.60 12.54 10.13
C ALA A 187 4.26 12.68 10.87
N GLN A 188 4.24 12.46 12.19
CA GLN A 188 3.05 12.66 12.99
C GLN A 188 2.63 14.13 12.99
N GLU A 189 3.55 15.05 13.21
CA GLU A 189 3.27 16.49 13.16
C GLU A 189 2.84 16.96 11.76
N PHE A 190 3.48 16.43 10.69
CA PHE A 190 3.04 16.66 9.32
C PHE A 190 1.57 16.27 9.13
N LEU A 191 1.20 15.10 9.61
CA LEU A 191 -0.16 14.58 9.48
C LEU A 191 -1.17 15.39 10.28
N GLU A 192 -0.81 15.90 11.45
CA GLU A 192 -1.65 16.78 12.28
C GLU A 192 -1.96 18.09 11.58
N VAL A 193 -0.95 18.70 10.93
CA VAL A 193 -1.16 19.88 10.08
C VAL A 193 -2.11 19.56 8.92
N VAL A 194 -1.90 18.43 8.24
CA VAL A 194 -2.74 18.01 7.12
C VAL A 194 -4.17 17.76 7.58
N TYR A 195 -4.38 17.11 8.71
CA TYR A 195 -5.70 16.90 9.29
C TYR A 195 -6.42 18.24 9.53
N GLN A 196 -5.76 19.21 10.13
CA GLN A 196 -6.37 20.52 10.40
C GLN A 196 -6.67 21.28 9.11
N LEU A 197 -5.77 21.26 8.13
CA LEU A 197 -6.02 21.89 6.82
C LEU A 197 -7.25 21.28 6.10
N PHE A 198 -7.42 19.97 6.14
CA PHE A 198 -8.55 19.31 5.48
C PHE A 198 -9.86 19.44 6.25
N LEU A 199 -9.81 19.34 7.57
CA LEU A 199 -11.01 19.11 8.38
C LEU A 199 -11.48 20.34 9.12
N SER A 200 -10.56 21.23 9.54
CA SER A 200 -10.89 22.35 10.42
C SER A 200 -10.79 23.74 9.77
N SER A 201 -10.21 23.85 8.57
CA SER A 201 -10.10 25.14 7.86
C SER A 201 -11.42 25.67 7.32
N TRP A 202 -12.32 24.76 6.91
CA TRP A 202 -13.58 25.07 6.25
C TRP A 202 -14.72 24.27 6.87
N ALA A 203 -15.87 24.89 7.05
CA ALA A 203 -17.10 24.14 7.35
C ALA A 203 -17.56 23.36 6.10
N ASP A 204 -18.27 22.25 6.30
CA ASP A 204 -18.77 21.41 5.21
C ASP A 204 -19.68 22.16 4.24
N ASP A 205 -20.39 23.17 4.72
CA ASP A 205 -21.33 24.02 3.98
C ASP A 205 -20.80 25.47 3.76
N ALA A 206 -19.48 25.61 3.73
CA ALA A 206 -18.86 26.93 3.50
C ALA A 206 -19.09 27.47 2.10
N VAL A 207 -19.17 26.61 1.07
CA VAL A 207 -19.50 26.98 -0.31
C VAL A 207 -21.01 27.09 -0.44
N GLU A 208 -21.50 28.33 -0.66
CA GLU A 208 -22.93 28.61 -0.65
C GLU A 208 -23.52 28.81 -2.05
N LEU A 209 -22.79 29.40 -2.98
CA LEU A 209 -23.20 29.70 -4.37
C LEU A 209 -24.55 30.41 -4.49
N LYS A 210 -24.86 31.31 -3.55
CA LYS A 210 -26.15 32.03 -3.49
C LYS A 210 -25.97 33.48 -3.08
N ASN A 211 -26.90 34.34 -3.48
CA ASN A 211 -26.95 35.77 -3.11
C ASN A 211 -25.63 36.54 -3.37
N GLY A 212 -24.89 36.16 -4.43
CA GLY A 212 -23.60 36.77 -4.74
C GLY A 212 -22.43 36.29 -3.85
N ILE A 213 -22.65 35.34 -2.98
CA ILE A 213 -21.64 34.74 -2.12
C ILE A 213 -21.25 33.39 -2.73
N PHE A 214 -19.97 33.23 -3.10
CA PHE A 214 -19.40 31.94 -3.49
C PHE A 214 -19.10 31.10 -2.23
N THR A 215 -18.25 31.62 -1.36
CA THR A 215 -17.90 31.00 -0.07
C THR A 215 -18.26 31.95 1.06
N ASN A 216 -18.89 31.46 2.09
CA ASN A 216 -19.19 32.24 3.30
C ASN A 216 -17.90 32.47 4.11
N PRO A 217 -17.41 33.72 4.24
CA PRO A 217 -16.15 33.99 4.93
C PRO A 217 -16.20 33.64 6.42
N ASN A 218 -17.37 33.60 7.06
CA ASN A 218 -17.51 33.19 8.46
C ASN A 218 -17.39 31.67 8.67
N LYS A 219 -17.34 30.90 7.59
CA LYS A 219 -17.19 29.41 7.58
C LYS A 219 -15.80 28.97 7.12
N VAL A 220 -14.83 29.90 7.11
CA VAL A 220 -13.42 29.64 6.83
C VAL A 220 -12.57 30.22 7.96
N ARG A 221 -11.55 29.50 8.40
CA ARG A 221 -10.66 29.94 9.48
C ARG A 221 -9.21 29.55 9.23
N GLU A 222 -8.29 30.34 9.75
CA GLU A 222 -6.90 29.94 9.91
C GLU A 222 -6.79 28.83 10.94
N ILE A 223 -5.89 27.87 10.71
CA ILE A 223 -5.61 26.80 11.67
C ILE A 223 -4.61 27.23 12.74
N ASN A 224 -3.74 28.19 12.42
CA ASN A 224 -2.69 28.76 13.27
C ASN A 224 -1.85 27.66 13.97
N TYR A 225 -1.44 26.65 13.19
CA TYR A 225 -0.64 25.54 13.71
C TYR A 225 0.79 25.98 14.01
N GLU A 226 1.23 25.75 15.23
CA GLU A 226 2.60 25.97 15.68
C GLU A 226 3.11 24.70 16.38
N GLY A 227 4.10 24.03 15.78
CA GLY A 227 4.71 22.80 16.29
C GLY A 227 6.24 22.88 16.28
N LYS A 228 6.85 21.76 16.60
CA LYS A 228 8.31 21.64 16.62
C LYS A 228 8.93 21.72 15.22
N TYR A 229 8.26 21.16 14.23
CA TYR A 229 8.78 21.00 12.86
C TYR A 229 8.06 21.89 11.86
N TYR A 230 6.82 22.29 12.13
CA TYR A 230 6.00 23.04 11.20
C TYR A 230 5.29 24.21 11.87
N THR A 231 5.23 25.34 11.15
CA THR A 231 4.39 26.49 11.47
C THR A 231 3.55 26.82 10.25
N VAL A 232 2.23 26.63 10.36
CA VAL A 232 1.31 26.77 9.23
C VAL A 232 0.05 27.53 9.66
N PRO A 233 -0.04 28.83 9.31
CA PRO A 233 -1.24 29.60 9.62
C PRO A 233 -2.51 29.06 8.95
N GLY A 234 -2.42 28.60 7.71
CA GLY A 234 -3.60 28.30 6.88
C GLY A 234 -4.34 29.59 6.47
N PRO A 235 -5.64 29.50 6.13
CA PRO A 235 -6.44 28.29 5.94
C PRO A 235 -6.00 27.46 4.74
N SER A 236 -6.58 26.25 4.57
CA SER A 236 -6.49 25.56 3.28
C SER A 236 -7.05 26.44 2.18
N ILE A 237 -6.37 26.47 1.02
CA ILE A 237 -6.86 27.23 -0.14
C ILE A 237 -7.87 26.45 -0.99
N THR A 238 -8.02 25.16 -0.72
CA THR A 238 -8.97 24.29 -1.41
C THR A 238 -10.24 24.16 -0.59
N GLU A 239 -11.39 24.18 -1.28
CA GLU A 239 -12.68 23.88 -0.67
C GLU A 239 -12.76 22.42 -0.19
N PRO A 240 -13.75 22.07 0.64
CA PRO A 240 -13.98 20.71 1.12
C PRO A 240 -14.11 19.70 -0.02
N SER A 241 -13.21 18.72 -0.08
CA SER A 241 -13.24 17.65 -1.08
C SER A 241 -14.23 16.54 -0.70
N PRO A 242 -14.60 15.64 -1.63
CA PRO A 242 -15.62 14.61 -1.40
C PRO A 242 -15.39 13.72 -0.18
N GLN A 243 -14.15 13.33 0.09
CA GLN A 243 -13.81 12.53 1.28
C GLN A 243 -13.46 13.39 2.49
N ARG A 244 -13.30 14.71 2.34
CA ARG A 244 -12.72 15.64 3.30
C ARG A 244 -11.27 15.29 3.66
N MET A 245 -11.04 14.06 4.09
CA MET A 245 -9.73 13.44 4.26
C MET A 245 -9.66 12.20 3.37
N PRO A 246 -8.77 12.15 2.37
CA PRO A 246 -8.53 10.93 1.60
C PRO A 246 -8.21 9.73 2.49
N LEU A 247 -8.56 8.53 2.02
CA LEU A 247 -8.29 7.29 2.76
C LEU A 247 -6.80 7.18 3.09
N ILE A 248 -6.46 6.82 4.33
CA ILE A 248 -5.09 6.74 4.82
C ILE A 248 -4.61 5.31 4.79
N LEU A 249 -3.53 5.07 4.04
CA LEU A 249 -2.85 3.78 3.98
C LEU A 249 -1.42 3.93 4.53
N GLN A 250 -0.85 2.82 5.00
CA GLN A 250 0.52 2.83 5.54
C GLN A 250 1.16 1.45 5.42
N ALA A 251 2.47 1.43 5.16
CA ALA A 251 3.30 0.23 5.15
C ALA A 251 4.44 0.40 6.16
N GLY A 252 4.34 -0.22 7.32
CA GLY A 252 5.40 -0.15 8.33
C GLY A 252 5.32 -1.30 9.32
N SER A 253 6.40 -2.10 9.38
CA SER A 253 6.50 -3.30 10.22
C SER A 253 7.38 -3.11 11.46
N SER A 254 8.09 -1.97 11.58
CA SER A 254 8.82 -1.61 12.78
C SER A 254 7.87 -1.29 13.95
N LYS A 255 8.35 -1.38 15.19
CA LYS A 255 7.52 -1.02 16.36
C LYS A 255 6.89 0.38 16.20
N ARG A 256 7.69 1.40 15.88
CA ARG A 256 7.19 2.77 15.62
C ARG A 256 6.23 2.83 14.43
N GLY A 257 6.50 2.05 13.38
CA GLY A 257 5.60 1.96 12.22
C GLY A 257 4.24 1.37 12.56
N ILE A 258 4.20 0.33 13.40
CA ILE A 258 2.96 -0.27 13.91
C ILE A 258 2.19 0.71 14.80
N GLU A 259 2.86 1.39 15.72
CA GLU A 259 2.26 2.42 16.59
C GLU A 259 1.65 3.57 15.75
N TYR A 260 2.39 4.04 14.76
CA TYR A 260 1.94 5.10 13.85
C TYR A 260 0.74 4.65 12.99
N ALA A 261 0.78 3.44 12.43
CA ALA A 261 -0.32 2.86 11.67
C ALA A 261 -1.56 2.66 12.54
N ALA A 262 -1.39 2.12 13.75
CA ALA A 262 -2.46 1.89 14.70
C ALA A 262 -3.22 3.18 15.06
N LYS A 263 -2.51 4.29 15.18
CA LYS A 263 -3.11 5.61 15.47
C LYS A 263 -3.84 6.18 14.23
N ASN A 264 -3.24 6.09 13.03
CA ASN A 264 -3.62 6.94 11.91
C ASN A 264 -4.18 6.18 10.69
N ALA A 265 -3.75 4.94 10.41
CA ALA A 265 -4.10 4.25 9.17
C ALA A 265 -5.51 3.66 9.20
N GLU A 266 -6.13 3.59 8.02
CA GLU A 266 -7.38 2.89 7.74
C GLU A 266 -7.12 1.57 6.98
N VAL A 267 -6.02 1.51 6.20
CA VAL A 267 -5.55 0.29 5.55
C VAL A 267 -4.05 0.12 5.81
N VAL A 268 -3.62 -1.10 6.12
CA VAL A 268 -2.20 -1.41 6.37
C VAL A 268 -1.74 -2.50 5.41
N PHE A 269 -0.62 -2.23 4.72
CA PHE A 269 0.09 -3.24 3.96
C PHE A 269 0.93 -4.09 4.91
N ALA A 270 0.57 -5.37 5.03
CA ALA A 270 1.30 -6.34 5.84
C ALA A 270 2.09 -7.30 4.95
N HIS A 271 3.07 -7.96 5.53
CA HIS A 271 3.86 -8.98 4.85
C HIS A 271 4.17 -10.15 5.79
N GLY A 272 3.90 -11.36 5.29
CA GLY A 272 4.29 -12.62 5.92
C GLY A 272 4.53 -13.69 4.85
N TYR A 273 5.49 -14.59 5.08
CA TYR A 273 5.79 -15.68 4.12
C TYR A 273 4.98 -16.96 4.35
N THR A 274 4.25 -17.03 5.45
CA THR A 274 3.32 -18.14 5.73
C THR A 274 2.03 -17.57 6.31
N PRO A 275 0.88 -18.24 6.16
CA PRO A 275 -0.38 -17.78 6.75
C PRO A 275 -0.32 -17.58 8.26
N LEU A 276 0.37 -18.47 9.00
CA LEU A 276 0.57 -18.33 10.46
C LEU A 276 1.54 -17.18 10.79
N GLY A 277 2.58 -16.99 9.99
CA GLY A 277 3.49 -15.84 10.13
C GLY A 277 2.76 -14.53 9.93
N LEU A 278 1.92 -14.43 8.89
CA LEU A 278 1.07 -13.28 8.65
C LEU A 278 0.06 -13.06 9.79
N LYS A 279 -0.56 -14.13 10.30
CA LYS A 279 -1.46 -14.05 11.47
C LYS A 279 -0.78 -13.36 12.65
N ASN A 280 0.44 -13.73 12.97
CA ASN A 280 1.20 -13.10 14.07
C ASN A 280 1.42 -11.59 13.83
N VAL A 281 1.64 -11.17 12.58
CA VAL A 281 1.77 -9.75 12.23
C VAL A 281 0.42 -9.03 12.40
N ILE A 282 -0.65 -9.63 11.93
CA ILE A 282 -2.02 -9.11 12.05
C ILE A 282 -2.44 -8.98 13.51
N ASP A 283 -2.22 -10.01 14.32
CA ASP A 283 -2.57 -9.99 15.75
C ASP A 283 -1.85 -8.86 16.51
N LYS A 284 -0.56 -8.64 16.22
CA LYS A 284 0.20 -7.51 16.77
C LYS A 284 -0.37 -6.16 16.37
N LEU A 285 -0.72 -5.99 15.10
CA LEU A 285 -1.30 -4.73 14.61
C LEU A 285 -2.67 -4.48 15.23
N ARG A 286 -3.56 -5.48 15.26
CA ARG A 286 -4.89 -5.36 15.88
C ARG A 286 -4.81 -5.04 17.37
N THR A 287 -3.82 -5.62 18.08
CA THR A 287 -3.54 -5.28 19.47
C THR A 287 -3.15 -3.81 19.62
N ALA A 288 -2.22 -3.32 18.78
CA ALA A 288 -1.79 -1.93 18.80
C ALA A 288 -2.94 -0.96 18.46
N VAL A 289 -3.81 -1.32 17.51
CA VAL A 289 -5.01 -0.52 17.17
C VAL A 289 -5.95 -0.40 18.37
N LYS A 290 -6.17 -1.49 19.10
CA LYS A 290 -6.96 -1.50 20.33
C LYS A 290 -6.32 -0.65 21.44
N GLU A 291 -5.00 -0.75 21.61
CA GLU A 291 -4.25 0.06 22.58
C GLU A 291 -4.29 1.56 22.23
N ALA A 292 -4.39 1.90 20.95
CA ALA A 292 -4.61 3.26 20.47
C ALA A 292 -6.06 3.76 20.63
N GLY A 293 -6.95 2.98 21.27
CA GLY A 293 -8.35 3.36 21.52
C GLY A 293 -9.26 3.21 20.29
N ARG A 294 -8.82 2.49 19.25
CA ARG A 294 -9.60 2.27 18.02
C ARG A 294 -10.16 0.84 17.96
N ASP A 295 -11.20 0.66 17.16
CA ASP A 295 -11.71 -0.68 16.85
C ASP A 295 -10.75 -1.36 15.86
N PRO A 296 -10.20 -2.56 16.17
CA PRO A 296 -9.38 -3.32 15.25
C PRO A 296 -10.00 -3.58 13.88
N GLU A 297 -11.34 -3.66 13.79
CA GLU A 297 -12.05 -3.87 12.52
C GLU A 297 -12.12 -2.61 11.63
N ASP A 298 -11.84 -1.43 12.17
CA ASP A 298 -11.75 -0.17 11.43
C ASP A 298 -10.40 -0.02 10.69
N VAL A 299 -9.48 -0.97 10.85
CA VAL A 299 -8.21 -1.03 10.11
C VAL A 299 -8.18 -2.28 9.26
N LYS A 300 -8.17 -2.11 7.94
CA LYS A 300 -8.07 -3.22 6.99
C LYS A 300 -6.62 -3.58 6.73
N ILE A 301 -6.35 -4.86 6.57
CA ILE A 301 -4.99 -5.38 6.39
C ILE A 301 -4.92 -6.14 5.09
N VAL A 302 -3.96 -5.78 4.23
CA VAL A 302 -3.76 -6.42 2.92
C VAL A 302 -2.33 -6.97 2.79
N GLN A 303 -2.20 -8.17 2.23
CA GLN A 303 -0.94 -8.89 2.02
C GLN A 303 -0.45 -8.72 0.59
N ILE A 304 0.83 -8.44 0.41
CA ILE A 304 1.46 -8.43 -0.92
C ILE A 304 1.61 -9.85 -1.47
N VAL A 305 1.24 -10.05 -2.74
CA VAL A 305 1.29 -11.36 -3.41
C VAL A 305 1.64 -11.21 -4.89
N ASN A 306 2.46 -12.12 -5.41
CA ASN A 306 2.73 -12.31 -6.84
C ASN A 306 2.06 -13.60 -7.31
N ILE A 307 1.28 -13.53 -8.38
CA ILE A 307 0.55 -14.67 -8.93
C ILE A 307 1.06 -14.96 -10.34
N ILE A 308 1.38 -16.22 -10.59
CA ILE A 308 1.64 -16.75 -11.94
C ILE A 308 0.60 -17.85 -12.19
N VAL A 309 -0.42 -17.51 -12.93
CA VAL A 309 -1.54 -18.40 -13.24
C VAL A 309 -1.61 -18.71 -14.75
N ALA A 310 -2.06 -19.90 -15.09
CA ALA A 310 -2.36 -20.33 -16.45
C ALA A 310 -3.51 -21.35 -16.40
N PRO A 311 -4.13 -21.73 -17.53
CA PRO A 311 -5.24 -22.69 -17.55
C PRO A 311 -4.95 -24.02 -16.87
N THR A 312 -3.70 -24.48 -16.87
CA THR A 312 -3.26 -25.70 -16.17
C THR A 312 -2.04 -25.43 -15.29
N HIS A 313 -1.82 -26.28 -14.30
CA HIS A 313 -0.64 -26.20 -13.42
C HIS A 313 0.67 -26.27 -14.21
N GLU A 314 0.76 -27.18 -15.19
CA GLU A 314 1.96 -27.36 -16.02
C GLU A 314 2.28 -26.11 -16.84
N GLU A 315 1.26 -25.45 -17.39
CA GLU A 315 1.41 -24.19 -18.13
C GLU A 315 1.84 -23.06 -17.22
N ALA A 316 1.31 -22.98 -15.98
CA ALA A 316 1.73 -21.99 -14.99
C ALA A 316 3.20 -22.17 -14.57
N VAL A 317 3.63 -23.44 -14.37
CA VAL A 317 5.04 -23.76 -14.09
C VAL A 317 5.94 -23.43 -15.29
N ALA A 318 5.48 -23.69 -16.51
CA ALA A 318 6.23 -23.32 -17.72
C ALA A 318 6.38 -21.78 -17.82
N LYS A 319 5.32 -21.03 -17.55
CA LYS A 319 5.32 -19.55 -17.50
C LYS A 319 6.27 -19.01 -16.41
N TYR A 320 6.28 -19.62 -15.22
CA TYR A 320 7.23 -19.29 -14.15
C TYR A 320 8.68 -19.49 -14.60
N ASN A 321 8.99 -20.63 -15.22
CA ASN A 321 10.33 -20.93 -15.71
C ASN A 321 10.76 -20.01 -16.86
N ASP A 322 9.83 -19.53 -17.68
CA ASP A 322 10.09 -18.54 -18.72
C ASP A 322 10.45 -17.17 -18.10
N TYR A 323 9.65 -16.68 -17.16
CA TYR A 323 9.91 -15.38 -16.52
C TYR A 323 11.25 -15.32 -15.80
N ARG A 324 11.66 -16.38 -15.12
CA ARG A 324 12.95 -16.44 -14.40
C ARG A 324 14.16 -16.22 -15.30
N GLN A 325 14.07 -16.51 -16.59
CA GLN A 325 15.17 -16.32 -17.53
C GLN A 325 15.54 -14.85 -17.73
N TYR A 326 14.61 -13.94 -17.45
CA TYR A 326 14.79 -12.51 -17.60
C TYR A 326 15.17 -11.81 -16.30
N ALA A 327 15.11 -12.48 -15.15
CA ALA A 327 15.40 -11.88 -13.85
C ALA A 327 16.85 -11.41 -13.75
N ASP A 328 17.05 -10.15 -13.35
CA ASP A 328 18.36 -9.57 -13.15
C ASP A 328 18.80 -9.65 -11.68
N ARG A 329 19.66 -10.64 -11.39
CA ARG A 329 20.15 -10.87 -10.03
C ARG A 329 20.96 -9.72 -9.44
N GLU A 330 21.60 -8.92 -10.26
CA GLU A 330 22.36 -7.77 -9.79
C GLU A 330 21.43 -6.62 -9.41
N GLY A 331 20.43 -6.35 -10.25
CA GLY A 331 19.36 -5.41 -9.94
C GLY A 331 18.59 -5.76 -8.67
N THR A 332 18.30 -7.05 -8.48
CA THR A 332 17.66 -7.54 -7.24
C THR A 332 18.49 -7.27 -6.00
N GLN A 333 19.82 -7.49 -6.06
CA GLN A 333 20.72 -7.19 -4.95
C GLN A 333 20.84 -5.68 -4.70
N ALA A 334 20.74 -4.87 -5.74
CA ALA A 334 20.73 -3.42 -5.61
C ALA A 334 19.45 -2.92 -4.91
N LEU A 335 18.28 -3.48 -5.24
CA LEU A 335 17.04 -3.22 -4.50
C LEU A 335 17.17 -3.61 -3.03
N PHE A 336 17.66 -4.83 -2.74
CA PHE A 336 17.91 -5.27 -1.37
C PHE A 336 18.81 -4.30 -0.61
N GLY A 337 19.90 -3.86 -1.23
CA GLY A 337 20.82 -2.89 -0.65
C GLY A 337 20.12 -1.57 -0.29
N GLY A 338 19.29 -1.06 -1.19
CA GLY A 338 18.53 0.16 -0.94
C GLY A 338 17.49 0.01 0.17
N TRP A 339 16.79 -1.12 0.24
CA TRP A 339 15.79 -1.38 1.30
C TRP A 339 16.41 -1.58 2.68
N THR A 340 17.60 -2.19 2.76
CA THR A 340 18.22 -2.62 4.01
C THR A 340 19.42 -1.79 4.44
N GLY A 341 20.05 -1.06 3.52
CA GLY A 341 21.34 -0.41 3.74
C GLY A 341 22.54 -1.37 3.67
N ILE A 342 22.34 -2.65 3.28
CA ILE A 342 23.38 -3.68 3.24
C ILE A 342 23.90 -3.83 1.81
N ASP A 343 25.20 -3.59 1.62
CA ASP A 343 25.88 -3.84 0.35
C ASP A 343 26.26 -5.32 0.22
N LEU A 344 25.40 -6.10 -0.47
CA LEU A 344 25.65 -7.52 -0.72
C LEU A 344 26.88 -7.83 -1.56
N SER A 345 27.42 -6.85 -2.27
CA SER A 345 28.63 -7.07 -3.08
C SER A 345 29.88 -7.30 -2.23
N LYS A 346 29.85 -6.96 -0.95
CA LYS A 346 30.95 -7.18 0.01
C LYS A 346 31.06 -8.61 0.53
N TYR A 347 30.06 -9.45 0.24
CA TYR A 347 30.00 -10.84 0.69
C TYR A 347 30.25 -11.78 -0.49
N GLU A 348 30.99 -12.86 -0.23
CA GLU A 348 31.10 -13.96 -1.18
C GLU A 348 29.73 -14.63 -1.37
N TRP A 349 29.53 -15.34 -2.50
CA TRP A 349 28.21 -15.85 -2.88
C TRP A 349 27.54 -16.72 -1.81
N ASN A 350 28.31 -17.60 -1.15
CA ASN A 350 27.82 -18.51 -0.09
C ASN A 350 28.28 -18.09 1.32
N GLU A 351 28.79 -16.87 1.48
CA GLU A 351 29.15 -16.34 2.78
C GLU A 351 27.89 -16.00 3.59
N GLU A 352 27.95 -16.27 4.89
CA GLU A 352 26.85 -15.95 5.80
C GLU A 352 26.87 -14.46 6.15
N LEU A 353 25.71 -13.82 6.02
CA LEU A 353 25.56 -12.39 6.29
C LEU A 353 25.68 -12.11 7.78
N GLU A 354 26.54 -11.19 8.15
CA GLU A 354 26.63 -10.65 9.50
C GLU A 354 25.40 -9.80 9.84
N LYS A 355 25.12 -9.67 11.15
CA LYS A 355 24.11 -8.71 11.61
C LYS A 355 24.59 -7.29 11.37
N VAL A 356 23.94 -6.58 10.44
CA VAL A 356 24.23 -5.17 10.16
C VAL A 356 23.11 -4.31 10.78
N ASP A 357 23.51 -3.35 11.60
CA ASP A 357 22.60 -2.30 12.10
C ASP A 357 22.58 -1.14 11.10
N SER A 358 21.45 -0.89 10.46
CA SER A 358 21.28 0.19 9.50
C SER A 358 20.08 1.07 9.84
N ASN A 359 20.09 2.33 9.37
CA ASN A 359 18.96 3.26 9.52
C ASN A 359 17.83 3.02 8.51
N ALA A 360 18.02 2.07 7.60
CA ALA A 360 17.03 1.64 6.62
C ALA A 360 16.00 0.66 7.21
N SER A 361 15.34 -0.13 6.41
CA SER A 361 14.31 -1.09 6.87
C SER A 361 14.92 -2.29 7.59
N LYS A 362 15.06 -2.20 8.92
CA LYS A 362 15.65 -3.27 9.78
C LYS A 362 14.90 -4.60 9.70
N SER A 363 13.57 -4.55 9.57
CA SER A 363 12.71 -5.74 9.52
C SER A 363 12.84 -6.52 8.20
N SER A 364 13.30 -5.90 7.13
CA SER A 364 13.37 -6.53 5.82
C SER A 364 14.38 -7.68 5.77
N THR A 365 15.57 -7.52 6.36
CA THR A 365 16.60 -8.57 6.35
C THR A 365 16.12 -9.82 7.10
N GLU A 366 15.51 -9.65 8.26
CA GLU A 366 14.96 -10.77 9.04
C GLU A 366 13.85 -11.48 8.27
N LEU A 367 12.95 -10.71 7.64
CA LEU A 367 11.83 -11.24 6.86
C LEU A 367 12.32 -12.15 5.72
N TRP A 368 13.24 -11.66 4.89
CA TRP A 368 13.72 -12.41 3.71
C TRP A 368 14.68 -13.55 4.02
N THR A 369 15.17 -13.64 5.23
CA THR A 369 16.00 -14.75 5.72
C THR A 369 15.29 -15.67 6.70
N THR A 370 13.98 -15.47 6.93
CA THR A 370 13.15 -16.37 7.74
C THR A 370 13.03 -17.74 7.06
N PRO A 371 13.22 -18.86 7.78
CA PRO A 371 13.01 -20.18 7.23
C PRO A 371 11.59 -20.37 6.69
N LEU A 372 11.47 -20.95 5.51
CA LEU A 372 10.21 -21.29 4.86
C LEU A 372 9.95 -22.80 4.95
N PRO A 373 8.68 -23.25 4.81
CA PRO A 373 8.39 -24.67 4.67
C PRO A 373 9.20 -25.31 3.54
N GLY A 374 9.96 -26.36 3.86
CA GLY A 374 10.85 -27.04 2.91
C GLY A 374 12.32 -26.55 2.93
N ASP A 375 12.62 -25.48 3.63
CA ASP A 375 14.01 -25.08 3.86
C ASP A 375 14.76 -26.07 4.76
N PRO A 376 16.08 -26.21 4.61
CA PRO A 376 16.88 -27.04 5.47
C PRO A 376 16.88 -26.52 6.92
N PRO A 377 16.97 -27.38 7.95
CA PRO A 377 16.94 -26.96 9.35
C PRO A 377 18.01 -25.94 9.74
N ASN A 378 19.17 -25.97 9.05
CA ASN A 378 20.31 -25.07 9.26
C ASN A 378 20.44 -24.10 8.09
N LEU A 379 19.36 -23.47 7.70
CA LEU A 379 19.36 -22.47 6.63
C LEU A 379 20.39 -21.38 6.92
N ARG A 380 21.40 -21.29 6.04
CA ARG A 380 22.40 -20.21 6.10
C ARG A 380 21.88 -18.97 5.39
N LYS A 381 21.95 -17.84 6.07
CA LYS A 381 21.53 -16.53 5.55
C LYS A 381 22.63 -15.96 4.65
N THR A 382 22.64 -16.35 3.39
CA THR A 382 23.70 -16.01 2.43
C THR A 382 23.22 -15.03 1.36
N ARG A 383 24.17 -14.39 0.67
CA ARG A 383 23.91 -13.61 -0.55
C ARG A 383 23.17 -14.42 -1.61
N ALA A 384 23.53 -15.69 -1.80
CA ALA A 384 22.87 -16.61 -2.71
C ALA A 384 21.38 -16.79 -2.38
N LEU A 385 21.07 -17.04 -1.10
CA LEU A 385 19.68 -17.19 -0.63
C LEU A 385 18.84 -15.96 -0.91
N ILE A 386 19.36 -14.77 -0.64
CA ILE A 386 18.64 -13.51 -0.89
C ILE A 386 18.39 -13.31 -2.39
N ALA A 387 19.42 -13.53 -3.22
CA ALA A 387 19.29 -13.40 -4.67
C ALA A 387 18.27 -14.39 -5.26
N GLU A 388 18.18 -15.60 -4.73
CA GLU A 388 17.20 -16.60 -5.13
C GLU A 388 15.77 -16.21 -4.69
N ARG A 389 15.60 -15.81 -3.43
CA ARG A 389 14.27 -15.48 -2.86
C ARG A 389 13.65 -14.24 -3.47
N LEU A 390 14.47 -13.31 -3.93
CA LEU A 390 14.00 -12.04 -4.50
C LEU A 390 13.99 -12.05 -6.04
N GLU A 391 14.26 -13.20 -6.70
CA GLU A 391 14.40 -13.30 -8.15
C GLU A 391 13.19 -12.74 -8.92
N LEU A 392 11.96 -12.99 -8.43
CA LEU A 392 10.71 -12.44 -8.95
C LEU A 392 10.01 -11.49 -7.97
N GLY A 393 10.79 -10.79 -7.16
CA GLY A 393 10.32 -9.83 -6.16
C GLY A 393 10.18 -10.42 -4.75
N PRO A 394 9.92 -9.56 -3.75
CA PRO A 394 9.87 -9.95 -2.33
C PRO A 394 8.52 -10.53 -1.90
N ALA A 395 7.48 -10.48 -2.75
CA ALA A 395 6.15 -10.97 -2.42
C ALA A 395 6.11 -12.50 -2.31
N ILE A 396 5.13 -13.03 -1.59
CA ILE A 396 4.83 -14.46 -1.71
C ILE A 396 4.46 -14.76 -3.16
N LEU A 397 5.00 -15.86 -3.69
CA LEU A 397 4.74 -16.30 -5.05
C LEU A 397 3.82 -17.51 -5.04
N ILE A 398 2.69 -17.41 -5.74
CA ILE A 398 1.75 -18.51 -5.96
C ILE A 398 1.75 -18.83 -7.45
N VAL A 399 2.06 -20.09 -7.78
CA VAL A 399 2.08 -20.60 -9.16
C VAL A 399 1.12 -21.77 -9.25
N GLY A 400 0.17 -21.71 -10.16
CA GLY A 400 -0.82 -22.79 -10.30
C GLY A 400 -1.91 -22.49 -11.32
N ASP A 401 -2.86 -23.41 -11.41
CA ASP A 401 -4.09 -23.21 -12.15
C ASP A 401 -5.07 -22.29 -11.39
N PRO A 402 -6.19 -21.85 -11.97
CA PRO A 402 -7.13 -20.91 -11.34
C PRO A 402 -7.70 -21.42 -10.02
N GLU A 403 -7.99 -22.69 -9.89
CA GLU A 403 -8.56 -23.30 -8.69
C GLU A 403 -7.51 -23.38 -7.57
N GLU A 404 -6.29 -23.80 -7.88
CA GLU A 404 -5.16 -23.86 -6.95
C GLU A 404 -4.83 -22.48 -6.39
N VAL A 405 -4.79 -21.44 -7.25
CA VAL A 405 -4.53 -20.07 -6.84
C VAL A 405 -5.65 -19.54 -5.94
N ALA A 406 -6.90 -19.76 -6.31
CA ALA A 406 -8.05 -19.34 -5.50
C ALA A 406 -8.07 -20.06 -4.14
N ASP A 407 -7.83 -21.37 -4.10
CA ASP A 407 -7.71 -22.18 -2.88
C ASP A 407 -6.64 -21.59 -1.94
N GLU A 408 -5.49 -21.24 -2.48
CA GLU A 408 -4.38 -20.70 -1.68
C GLU A 408 -4.69 -19.31 -1.14
N LEU A 409 -5.27 -18.39 -1.92
CA LEU A 409 -5.69 -17.08 -1.47
C LEU A 409 -6.75 -17.19 -0.35
N ILE A 410 -7.74 -18.06 -0.52
CA ILE A 410 -8.76 -18.33 0.51
C ILE A 410 -8.12 -18.92 1.76
N ARG A 411 -7.20 -19.87 1.62
CA ARG A 411 -6.46 -20.45 2.76
C ARG A 411 -5.68 -19.39 3.54
N TRP A 412 -5.04 -18.43 2.85
CA TRP A 412 -4.36 -17.32 3.50
C TRP A 412 -5.34 -16.46 4.31
N HIS A 413 -6.47 -16.10 3.71
CA HIS A 413 -7.51 -15.33 4.38
C HIS A 413 -8.06 -16.05 5.63
N GLU A 414 -8.45 -17.32 5.49
CA GLU A 414 -9.07 -18.09 6.58
C GLU A 414 -8.13 -18.32 7.77
N ILE A 415 -6.83 -18.54 7.52
CA ILE A 415 -5.85 -18.80 8.58
C ILE A 415 -5.36 -17.51 9.22
N SER A 416 -5.03 -16.49 8.43
CA SER A 416 -4.40 -15.28 8.95
C SER A 416 -5.39 -14.20 9.37
N GLY A 417 -6.61 -14.20 8.83
CA GLY A 417 -7.57 -13.12 8.99
C GLY A 417 -7.23 -11.87 8.18
N VAL A 418 -6.41 -12.01 7.12
CA VAL A 418 -6.11 -10.90 6.20
C VAL A 418 -7.38 -10.44 5.48
N ASP A 419 -7.58 -9.13 5.34
CA ASP A 419 -8.79 -8.58 4.69
C ASP A 419 -8.71 -8.60 3.15
N GLY A 420 -7.52 -8.81 2.57
CA GLY A 420 -7.35 -8.87 1.12
C GLY A 420 -5.89 -8.90 0.67
N PHE A 421 -5.68 -8.66 -0.62
CA PHE A 421 -4.38 -8.80 -1.25
C PHE A 421 -4.00 -7.59 -2.09
N ASN A 422 -2.70 -7.31 -2.10
CA ASN A 422 -2.05 -6.32 -2.94
C ASN A 422 -1.22 -7.06 -4.00
N PHE A 423 -1.79 -7.20 -5.20
CA PHE A 423 -1.21 -8.00 -6.27
C PHE A 423 -0.12 -7.23 -7.00
N ILE A 424 1.10 -7.75 -6.98
CA ILE A 424 2.17 -7.31 -7.87
C ILE A 424 2.17 -8.17 -9.15
N TYR A 425 2.99 -7.79 -10.11
CA TYR A 425 3.14 -8.50 -11.37
C TYR A 425 4.54 -9.08 -11.56
N SER A 426 4.63 -10.17 -12.32
CA SER A 426 5.88 -10.61 -12.94
C SER A 426 6.10 -9.85 -14.25
N ILE A 427 5.09 -9.78 -15.12
CA ILE A 427 5.05 -8.91 -16.30
C ILE A 427 3.73 -8.13 -16.34
N THR A 428 3.76 -6.91 -16.87
CA THR A 428 2.57 -6.05 -16.94
C THR A 428 2.21 -5.72 -18.40
N PRO A 429 0.90 -5.63 -18.77
CA PRO A 429 -0.29 -5.91 -17.97
C PRO A 429 -0.61 -7.41 -17.82
N GLY A 430 0.16 -8.31 -18.45
CA GLY A 430 -0.15 -9.73 -18.59
C GLY A 430 -0.50 -10.44 -17.28
N SER A 431 0.22 -10.17 -16.18
CA SER A 431 -0.13 -10.76 -14.88
C SER A 431 -1.50 -10.30 -14.37
N PHE A 432 -1.88 -9.05 -14.62
CA PHE A 432 -3.21 -8.55 -14.25
C PHE A 432 -4.31 -9.05 -15.20
N GLU A 433 -4.00 -9.22 -16.49
CA GLU A 433 -4.90 -9.85 -17.45
C GLU A 433 -5.23 -11.28 -17.03
N ASP A 434 -4.21 -12.07 -16.69
CA ASP A 434 -4.37 -13.44 -16.19
C ASP A 434 -5.20 -13.48 -14.88
N LEU A 435 -4.98 -12.58 -13.94
CA LEU A 435 -5.78 -12.48 -12.72
C LEU A 435 -7.26 -12.24 -13.03
N VAL A 436 -7.55 -11.26 -13.91
CA VAL A 436 -8.92 -10.89 -14.29
C VAL A 436 -9.61 -12.02 -15.07
N GLU A 437 -8.88 -12.74 -15.91
CA GLU A 437 -9.43 -13.80 -16.75
C GLU A 437 -9.61 -15.12 -15.98
N TYR A 438 -8.66 -15.50 -15.13
CA TYR A 438 -8.61 -16.83 -14.55
C TYR A 438 -8.96 -16.87 -13.06
N VAL A 439 -8.44 -15.96 -12.23
CA VAL A 439 -8.55 -16.08 -10.77
C VAL A 439 -9.81 -15.37 -10.23
N ILE A 440 -10.06 -14.15 -10.69
CA ILE A 440 -11.19 -13.34 -10.19
C ILE A 440 -12.53 -14.04 -10.39
N PRO A 441 -12.85 -14.67 -11.54
CA PRO A 441 -14.11 -15.40 -11.72
C PRO A 441 -14.31 -16.53 -10.71
N VAL A 442 -13.26 -17.29 -10.38
CA VAL A 442 -13.32 -18.35 -9.37
C VAL A 442 -13.61 -17.79 -7.98
N LEU A 443 -12.92 -16.71 -7.59
CA LEU A 443 -13.18 -16.02 -6.32
C LEU A 443 -14.61 -15.45 -6.26
N GLN A 444 -15.13 -14.93 -7.36
CA GLN A 444 -16.50 -14.40 -7.48
C GLN A 444 -17.55 -15.51 -7.36
N GLU A 445 -17.31 -16.67 -7.97
CA GLU A 445 -18.21 -17.83 -7.87
C GLU A 445 -18.26 -18.34 -6.43
N ARG A 446 -17.13 -18.40 -5.76
CA ARG A 446 -17.00 -18.83 -4.36
C ARG A 446 -17.43 -17.77 -3.34
N GLY A 447 -17.75 -16.53 -3.78
CA GLY A 447 -18.26 -15.44 -2.93
C GLY A 447 -17.17 -14.66 -2.20
N TYR A 448 -15.89 -14.79 -2.56
CA TYR A 448 -14.78 -14.06 -1.98
C TYR A 448 -14.40 -12.77 -2.75
N ALA A 449 -14.93 -12.57 -3.96
CA ALA A 449 -14.77 -11.34 -4.71
C ALA A 449 -16.14 -10.81 -5.17
N GLN A 450 -16.24 -9.48 -5.30
CA GLN A 450 -17.45 -8.84 -5.79
C GLN A 450 -17.63 -9.09 -7.30
N LYS A 451 -18.87 -9.42 -7.70
CA LYS A 451 -19.23 -9.57 -9.13
C LYS A 451 -19.50 -8.22 -9.78
N GLU A 452 -20.03 -7.28 -9.00
CA GLU A 452 -20.31 -5.91 -9.41
C GLU A 452 -19.98 -4.94 -8.28
N TYR A 453 -19.66 -3.72 -8.62
CA TYR A 453 -19.58 -2.65 -7.62
C TYR A 453 -21.00 -2.36 -7.08
N PRO A 454 -21.19 -2.16 -5.77
CA PRO A 454 -22.52 -2.01 -5.18
C PRO A 454 -23.28 -0.77 -5.67
N LYS A 455 -22.58 0.24 -6.13
CA LYS A 455 -23.11 1.41 -6.85
C LYS A 455 -22.03 2.02 -7.73
N GLU A 456 -22.42 2.85 -8.71
CA GLU A 456 -21.47 3.69 -9.46
C GLU A 456 -21.01 4.89 -8.64
N GLY A 457 -19.76 5.25 -8.74
CA GLY A 457 -19.20 6.45 -8.11
C GLY A 457 -18.97 6.31 -6.60
N LEU A 458 -18.53 5.15 -6.14
CA LEU A 458 -18.08 4.95 -4.76
C LEU A 458 -16.87 5.85 -4.46
N THR A 459 -16.85 6.46 -3.29
CA THR A 459 -15.60 6.98 -2.72
C THR A 459 -14.67 5.82 -2.39
N PHE A 460 -13.38 6.09 -2.25
CA PHE A 460 -12.45 5.01 -1.90
C PHE A 460 -12.79 4.39 -0.54
N ARG A 461 -13.19 5.21 0.42
CA ARG A 461 -13.59 4.70 1.74
C ARG A 461 -14.83 3.80 1.65
N GLU A 462 -15.83 4.15 0.85
CA GLU A 462 -16.97 3.27 0.59
C GLU A 462 -16.58 1.99 -0.13
N ASN A 463 -15.60 2.04 -1.04
CA ASN A 463 -15.10 0.88 -1.75
C ASN A 463 -14.39 -0.14 -0.83
N VAL A 464 -13.81 0.33 0.29
CA VAL A 464 -13.13 -0.52 1.29
C VAL A 464 -14.05 -0.93 2.44
N PHE A 465 -14.86 -0.01 2.96
CA PHE A 465 -15.67 -0.22 4.17
C PHE A 465 -17.17 -0.41 3.90
N GLY A 466 -17.58 -0.37 2.64
CA GLY A 466 -18.97 -0.49 2.22
C GLY A 466 -19.71 0.84 2.10
N VAL A 467 -20.80 0.83 1.34
CA VAL A 467 -21.62 2.00 1.01
C VAL A 467 -22.06 2.76 2.26
N GLY A 468 -21.95 4.08 2.23
CA GLY A 468 -22.29 4.99 3.33
C GLY A 468 -21.13 5.31 4.28
N ASN A 469 -20.02 4.58 4.22
CA ASN A 469 -18.81 4.91 4.97
C ASN A 469 -17.99 5.96 4.21
N THR A 470 -18.40 7.21 4.24
CA THR A 470 -17.81 8.29 3.46
C THR A 470 -16.74 9.08 4.22
N PHE A 471 -16.64 8.90 5.53
CA PHE A 471 -15.75 9.65 6.39
C PHE A 471 -15.00 8.74 7.38
N LEU A 472 -14.02 9.29 8.10
CA LEU A 472 -13.28 8.62 9.16
C LEU A 472 -14.23 8.01 10.21
N LYS A 473 -13.83 6.94 10.85
CA LYS A 473 -14.60 6.32 11.94
C LYS A 473 -14.54 7.18 13.21
N PRO A 474 -15.60 7.18 14.07
CA PRO A 474 -15.68 8.05 15.24
C PRO A 474 -14.49 7.94 16.22
N ASN A 475 -13.87 6.78 16.31
CA ASN A 475 -12.70 6.52 17.14
C ASN A 475 -11.35 6.87 16.48
N HIS A 476 -11.35 7.37 15.24
CA HIS A 476 -10.15 7.89 14.60
C HIS A 476 -9.77 9.24 15.20
N PRO A 477 -8.49 9.51 15.55
CA PRO A 477 -8.08 10.74 16.26
C PRO A 477 -8.49 12.04 15.55
N ALA A 478 -8.52 12.03 14.21
CA ALA A 478 -8.90 13.21 13.43
C ALA A 478 -10.42 13.37 13.22
N TYR A 479 -11.26 12.39 13.63
CA TYR A 479 -12.72 12.45 13.40
C TYR A 479 -13.35 13.73 13.93
N GLY A 480 -12.96 14.14 15.13
CA GLY A 480 -13.48 15.33 15.81
C GLY A 480 -13.03 16.67 15.23
N LEU A 481 -12.01 16.68 14.36
CA LEU A 481 -11.49 17.93 13.75
C LEU A 481 -12.40 18.49 12.66
N ARG A 482 -13.39 17.73 12.18
CA ARG A 482 -14.27 18.15 11.08
C ARG A 482 -15.22 19.26 11.54
N TRP A 483 -15.18 20.41 10.84
CA TRP A 483 -16.15 21.45 10.99
C TRP A 483 -17.42 21.12 10.20
N ARG A 484 -18.48 20.77 10.93
CA ARG A 484 -19.71 20.21 10.35
C ARG A 484 -20.62 21.29 9.80
N ALA A 485 -21.45 20.93 8.82
CA ALA A 485 -22.49 21.80 8.30
C ALA A 485 -23.46 22.26 9.42
N GLY A 486 -23.78 23.55 9.41
CA GLY A 486 -24.70 24.17 10.38
C GLY A 486 -24.09 24.50 11.75
N GLU A 487 -22.83 24.12 12.01
CA GLU A 487 -22.10 24.47 13.23
C GLU A 487 -21.53 25.89 13.10
N THR A 488 -21.77 26.76 14.07
CA THR A 488 -21.18 28.11 14.09
C THR A 488 -19.66 28.02 14.33
N LYS A 489 -18.96 29.11 14.03
CA LYS A 489 -17.50 29.15 14.24
C LYS A 489 -17.14 28.99 15.71
N GLU A 490 -17.88 29.64 16.58
CA GLU A 490 -17.68 29.63 18.03
C GLU A 490 -17.92 28.24 18.62
N GLU A 491 -19.02 27.57 18.24
CA GLU A 491 -19.33 26.19 18.66
C GLU A 491 -18.24 25.21 18.19
N PHE A 492 -17.78 25.39 16.95
CA PHE A 492 -16.72 24.57 16.40
C PHE A 492 -15.39 24.77 17.12
N GLU A 493 -14.97 26.04 17.35
CA GLU A 493 -13.68 26.36 18.00
C GLU A 493 -13.63 25.89 19.45
N GLU A 494 -14.74 25.95 20.20
CA GLU A 494 -14.84 25.40 21.53
C GLU A 494 -14.62 23.88 21.53
N ARG A 495 -15.33 23.17 20.65
CA ARG A 495 -15.19 21.72 20.48
C ARG A 495 -13.81 21.32 19.95
N LEU A 496 -13.26 22.08 19.02
CA LEU A 496 -11.93 21.84 18.44
C LEU A 496 -10.83 21.86 19.50
N LYS A 497 -10.90 22.80 20.43
CA LYS A 497 -9.95 22.92 21.54
C LYS A 497 -9.91 21.64 22.37
N GLU A 498 -11.07 21.12 22.75
CA GLU A 498 -11.19 19.87 23.50
C GLU A 498 -10.61 18.66 22.71
N VAL A 499 -10.88 18.59 21.40
CA VAL A 499 -10.37 17.54 20.53
C VAL A 499 -8.85 17.59 20.41
N LEU A 500 -8.25 18.77 20.26
CA LEU A 500 -6.81 18.95 20.17
C LEU A 500 -6.13 18.53 21.48
N GLU A 501 -6.60 19.02 22.62
CA GLU A 501 -6.08 18.66 23.95
C GLU A 501 -6.13 17.13 24.21
N ASN A 502 -7.21 16.45 23.81
CA ASN A 502 -7.37 15.02 24.06
C ASN A 502 -6.56 14.13 23.12
N ASN A 503 -6.39 14.51 21.84
CA ASN A 503 -5.88 13.60 20.80
C ASN A 503 -4.46 13.94 20.34
N PHE A 504 -4.01 15.19 20.50
CA PHE A 504 -2.79 15.69 19.87
C PHE A 504 -1.78 16.35 20.84
N ASP A 505 -2.21 16.92 21.94
CA ASP A 505 -1.33 17.66 22.90
C ASP A 505 -0.65 16.76 23.96
N LYS A 506 -0.35 15.48 23.65
CA LYS A 506 0.33 14.56 24.58
C LYS A 506 1.73 14.22 24.16
#